data_2e7704a4054bc01dc675c4ed5950314d
#
_entry.id   2e7704a4054bc01dc675c4ed5950314d
#
_cell.length_a   1.000
_cell.length_b   1.000
_cell.length_c   1.000
_cell.angle_alpha   90.00
_cell.angle_beta   90.00
_cell.angle_gamma   90.00
#
_symmetry.space_group_name_H-M   'P 1'
#
loop_
_entity.id
_entity.type
_entity.pdbx_description
1 polymer ?
#
loop_
_entity_poly.entity_id
_entity_poly.type
_entity_poly.pdbx_seq_one_letter_code
_entity_poly.pdbx_strand_id
1 'polypeptide(L)'
;MKSRRRLRIAMVSPRYFPATGGTELHTREVARRIAAAGHLVTVVTTDPVGRLAPREEMEGVQIRRVRAWNAGSDLHFAPAVFALIRRGNWDVVHCQGYHTLVPPLAMSAALRANIPYVLTFHGGGHSSALRNRVRGTQRKLLRPLLARAARLVALAEFELALFGDRLGIPRERFVLIPNGADLPVVNNPPPIDSTAPIIASVGRLERYKGHQRLIAAMPFLLKEQPNLRLWIAGSGPYESHLRDLVNRLSVADHVDIRSIPAGDRHAMAAELSKISLLVLLSEYETQPIAVLEGLSLGRPALVADTPGLSELAHRGLARSVPLDTGPEAIAAAVLGQLRDPLLPPRDLKLPTWQDCAEQLLTLYDDVARHPACAS
;
A
#
# COMPACT_ATOMS: atom_id res chain seq x y z
N MET A 1 -33.87 0.12 12.00
CA MET A 1 -32.67 -0.15 11.13
C MET A 1 -33.12 -1.15 10.06
N LYS A 2 -33.16 -0.77 8.78
CA LYS A 2 -33.42 -1.73 7.69
C LYS A 2 -32.26 -2.72 7.68
N SER A 3 -32.53 -4.02 7.82
CA SER A 3 -31.52 -5.10 7.70
C SER A 3 -30.77 -4.91 6.38
N ARG A 4 -29.50 -4.56 6.42
CA ARG A 4 -28.65 -4.53 5.21
C ARG A 4 -28.61 -5.93 4.63
N ARG A 5 -28.84 -6.07 3.33
CA ARG A 5 -28.69 -7.34 2.61
C ARG A 5 -27.27 -7.86 2.80
N ARG A 6 -27.13 -9.14 3.14
CA ARG A 6 -25.83 -9.79 3.23
C ARG A 6 -25.25 -9.98 1.82
N LEU A 7 -24.18 -9.26 1.52
CA LEU A 7 -23.48 -9.33 0.23
C LEU A 7 -22.45 -10.47 0.21
N ARG A 8 -22.25 -11.04 -0.98
CA ARG A 8 -21.18 -11.97 -1.32
C ARG A 8 -20.16 -11.25 -2.19
N ILE A 9 -18.99 -10.98 -1.64
CA ILE A 9 -17.98 -10.12 -2.22
C ILE A 9 -16.73 -10.94 -2.53
N ALA A 10 -16.29 -10.92 -3.80
CA ALA A 10 -14.99 -11.44 -4.19
C ALA A 10 -13.98 -10.30 -4.26
N MET A 11 -13.00 -10.28 -3.37
CA MET A 11 -11.84 -9.39 -3.45
C MET A 11 -10.71 -10.10 -4.18
N VAL A 12 -10.29 -9.57 -5.33
CA VAL A 12 -9.27 -10.19 -6.17
C VAL A 12 -7.96 -9.42 -6.05
N SER A 13 -6.97 -10.04 -5.44
CA SER A 13 -5.62 -9.49 -5.29
C SER A 13 -4.57 -10.46 -5.82
N PRO A 14 -3.58 -10.01 -6.62
CA PRO A 14 -2.53 -10.89 -7.14
C PRO A 14 -1.74 -11.59 -6.05
N ARG A 15 -1.54 -10.92 -4.92
CA ARG A 15 -0.88 -11.44 -3.72
C ARG A 15 -1.73 -11.16 -2.49
N TYR A 16 -1.58 -12.02 -1.51
CA TYR A 16 -2.22 -11.87 -0.20
C TYR A 16 -1.35 -12.51 0.88
N PHE A 17 -1.71 -12.31 2.14
CA PHE A 17 -0.97 -12.88 3.27
C PHE A 17 -0.63 -14.36 3.07
N PRO A 18 0.62 -14.77 3.43
CA PRO A 18 1.61 -14.06 4.23
C PRO A 18 2.48 -13.04 3.49
N ALA A 19 2.29 -12.81 2.18
CA ALA A 19 2.99 -11.74 1.49
C ALA A 19 2.58 -10.36 2.05
N THR A 20 3.56 -9.46 2.20
CA THR A 20 3.36 -8.14 2.80
C THR A 20 3.55 -7.03 1.78
N GLY A 21 2.73 -6.00 1.90
CA GLY A 21 2.75 -4.77 1.10
C GLY A 21 1.50 -3.95 1.36
N GLY A 22 1.46 -2.74 0.82
CA GLY A 22 0.33 -1.83 1.03
C GLY A 22 -1.00 -2.37 0.49
N THR A 23 -0.98 -3.02 -0.68
CA THR A 23 -2.18 -3.63 -1.29
C THR A 23 -2.68 -4.83 -0.48
N GLU A 24 -1.77 -5.67 -0.01
CA GLU A 24 -2.08 -6.85 0.81
C GLU A 24 -2.66 -6.40 2.16
N LEU A 25 -2.08 -5.37 2.79
CA LEU A 25 -2.59 -4.79 4.03
C LEU A 25 -3.97 -4.17 3.81
N HIS A 26 -4.16 -3.33 2.78
CA HIS A 26 -5.47 -2.78 2.43
C HIS A 26 -6.51 -3.88 2.27
N THR A 27 -6.21 -4.90 1.46
CA THR A 27 -7.15 -6.00 1.20
C THR A 27 -7.54 -6.71 2.49
N ARG A 28 -6.59 -6.99 3.39
CA ARG A 28 -6.86 -7.65 4.67
C ARG A 28 -7.70 -6.78 5.59
N GLU A 29 -7.26 -5.53 5.79
CA GLU A 29 -7.92 -4.61 6.74
C GLU A 29 -9.37 -4.32 6.34
N VAL A 30 -9.62 -4.18 5.05
CA VAL A 30 -10.98 -3.99 4.51
C VAL A 30 -11.79 -5.29 4.57
N ALA A 31 -11.23 -6.42 4.10
CA ALA A 31 -11.94 -7.69 4.05
C ALA A 31 -12.44 -8.16 5.42
N ARG A 32 -11.58 -8.11 6.47
CA ARG A 32 -11.92 -8.54 7.81
C ARG A 32 -13.01 -7.67 8.45
N ARG A 33 -13.00 -6.35 8.20
CA ARG A 33 -14.03 -5.44 8.72
C ARG A 33 -15.37 -5.63 8.04
N ILE A 34 -15.37 -5.85 6.73
CA ILE A 34 -16.58 -6.16 5.97
C ILE A 34 -17.16 -7.52 6.39
N ALA A 35 -16.30 -8.52 6.64
CA ALA A 35 -16.72 -9.81 7.16
C ALA A 35 -17.30 -9.69 8.58
N ALA A 36 -16.66 -8.90 9.46
CA ALA A 36 -17.17 -8.59 10.80
C ALA A 36 -18.51 -7.85 10.79
N ALA A 37 -18.79 -7.05 9.74
CA ALA A 37 -20.08 -6.42 9.51
C ALA A 37 -21.17 -7.39 9.00
N GLY A 38 -20.88 -8.69 8.88
CA GLY A 38 -21.83 -9.76 8.55
C GLY A 38 -21.91 -10.12 7.07
N HIS A 39 -21.06 -9.58 6.21
CA HIS A 39 -21.00 -9.93 4.79
C HIS A 39 -20.12 -11.15 4.53
N LEU A 40 -20.32 -11.82 3.39
CA LEU A 40 -19.50 -12.96 2.95
C LEU A 40 -18.37 -12.45 2.07
N VAL A 41 -17.16 -12.45 2.59
CA VAL A 41 -15.98 -11.99 1.86
C VAL A 41 -15.08 -13.17 1.49
N THR A 42 -14.74 -13.27 0.21
CA THR A 42 -13.74 -14.21 -0.28
C THR A 42 -12.60 -13.44 -0.94
N VAL A 43 -11.39 -13.59 -0.44
CA VAL A 43 -10.18 -13.11 -1.11
C VAL A 43 -9.71 -14.18 -2.10
N VAL A 44 -9.74 -13.83 -3.38
CA VAL A 44 -9.20 -14.64 -4.48
C VAL A 44 -7.81 -14.15 -4.79
N THR A 45 -6.81 -15.01 -4.60
CA THR A 45 -5.39 -14.66 -4.76
C THR A 45 -4.60 -15.77 -5.41
N THR A 46 -3.31 -15.54 -5.64
CA THR A 46 -2.43 -16.55 -6.25
C THR A 46 -1.39 -17.09 -5.27
N ASP A 47 -0.97 -18.31 -5.52
CA ASP A 47 0.22 -18.91 -4.93
C ASP A 47 1.13 -19.43 -6.05
N PRO A 48 2.14 -18.63 -6.49
CA PRO A 48 3.06 -19.04 -7.55
C PRO A 48 3.96 -20.23 -7.16
N VAL A 49 4.22 -20.39 -5.86
CA VAL A 49 5.12 -21.43 -5.34
C VAL A 49 4.35 -22.74 -5.06
N GLY A 50 3.04 -22.63 -4.81
CA GLY A 50 2.19 -23.80 -4.51
C GLY A 50 2.44 -24.41 -3.12
N ARG A 51 2.87 -23.57 -2.16
CA ARG A 51 3.17 -24.03 -0.77
C ARG A 51 2.11 -23.66 0.23
N LEU A 52 1.16 -22.80 -0.13
CA LEU A 52 0.11 -22.34 0.77
C LEU A 52 -1.15 -23.18 0.60
N ALA A 53 -1.98 -23.24 1.63
CA ALA A 53 -3.27 -23.93 1.56
C ALA A 53 -4.15 -23.30 0.47
N PRO A 54 -4.74 -24.09 -0.45
CA PRO A 54 -5.58 -23.55 -1.54
C PRO A 54 -6.88 -22.94 -1.02
N ARG A 55 -7.31 -23.34 0.17
CA ARG A 55 -8.48 -22.80 0.88
C ARG A 55 -8.13 -22.62 2.35
N GLU A 56 -8.46 -21.48 2.87
CA GLU A 56 -8.19 -21.10 4.25
C GLU A 56 -9.25 -20.11 4.71
N GLU A 57 -9.49 -20.05 6.00
CA GLU A 57 -10.26 -18.98 6.61
C GLU A 57 -9.39 -18.21 7.59
N MET A 58 -9.39 -16.90 7.48
CA MET A 58 -8.65 -16.00 8.36
C MET A 58 -9.53 -14.82 8.74
N GLU A 59 -9.74 -14.59 10.04
CA GLU A 59 -10.51 -13.45 10.55
C GLU A 59 -11.92 -13.31 9.92
N GLY A 60 -12.60 -14.46 9.70
CA GLY A 60 -13.94 -14.50 9.07
C GLY A 60 -13.93 -14.31 7.54
N VAL A 61 -12.76 -14.22 6.93
CA VAL A 61 -12.58 -14.07 5.49
C VAL A 61 -12.18 -15.40 4.87
N GLN A 62 -12.90 -15.82 3.82
CA GLN A 62 -12.54 -17.01 3.04
C GLN A 62 -11.39 -16.65 2.08
N ILE A 63 -10.32 -17.43 2.06
CA ILE A 63 -9.20 -17.25 1.15
C ILE A 63 -9.18 -18.38 0.15
N ARG A 64 -9.11 -18.05 -1.13
CA ARG A 64 -9.01 -18.96 -2.26
C ARG A 64 -7.73 -18.68 -3.04
N ARG A 65 -6.74 -19.56 -2.89
CA ARG A 65 -5.47 -19.45 -3.62
C ARG A 65 -5.52 -20.31 -4.86
N VAL A 66 -5.16 -19.74 -5.99
CA VAL A 66 -5.02 -20.46 -7.25
C VAL A 66 -3.56 -20.49 -7.67
N ARG A 67 -3.17 -21.57 -8.33
CA ARG A 67 -1.83 -21.65 -8.89
C ARG A 67 -1.64 -20.58 -9.96
N ALA A 68 -0.49 -19.93 -9.94
CA ALA A 68 -0.08 -18.97 -10.96
C ALA A 68 1.23 -19.41 -11.60
N TRP A 69 1.35 -19.17 -12.91
CA TRP A 69 2.64 -19.25 -13.59
C TRP A 69 3.33 -17.90 -13.46
N ASN A 70 4.56 -17.96 -12.94
CA ASN A 70 5.38 -16.78 -12.76
C ASN A 70 6.37 -16.69 -13.91
N ALA A 71 6.29 -15.64 -14.72
CA ALA A 71 7.25 -15.36 -15.79
C ALA A 71 8.52 -14.66 -15.25
N GLY A 72 9.03 -15.08 -14.07
CA GLY A 72 10.22 -14.50 -13.44
C GLY A 72 10.02 -13.08 -12.89
N SER A 73 8.77 -12.66 -12.72
CA SER A 73 8.40 -11.32 -12.30
C SER A 73 7.03 -11.32 -11.63
N ASP A 74 6.59 -10.18 -11.10
CA ASP A 74 5.22 -10.01 -10.54
C ASP A 74 4.08 -10.19 -11.55
N LEU A 75 4.34 -10.59 -12.80
CA LEU A 75 3.34 -10.96 -13.80
C LEU A 75 2.79 -12.36 -13.49
N HIS A 76 1.83 -12.42 -12.60
CA HIS A 76 1.12 -13.65 -12.28
C HIS A 76 0.08 -13.94 -13.37
N PHE A 77 0.19 -15.06 -14.07
CA PHE A 77 -0.84 -15.58 -14.95
C PHE A 77 -1.58 -16.72 -14.29
N ALA A 78 -2.84 -16.54 -13.97
CA ALA A 78 -3.65 -17.49 -13.18
C ALA A 78 -5.04 -17.67 -13.80
N PRO A 79 -5.20 -18.43 -14.90
CA PRO A 79 -6.48 -18.56 -15.61
C PRO A 79 -7.58 -19.19 -14.75
N ALA A 80 -7.25 -19.92 -13.70
CA ALA A 80 -8.21 -20.46 -12.74
C ALA A 80 -9.01 -19.34 -12.04
N VAL A 81 -8.47 -18.12 -11.91
CA VAL A 81 -9.20 -16.94 -11.41
C VAL A 81 -10.44 -16.67 -12.27
N PHE A 82 -10.30 -16.74 -13.59
CA PHE A 82 -11.41 -16.53 -14.52
C PHE A 82 -12.56 -17.51 -14.24
N ALA A 83 -12.25 -18.81 -14.12
CA ALA A 83 -13.26 -19.84 -13.86
C ALA A 83 -13.91 -19.65 -12.48
N LEU A 84 -13.12 -19.30 -11.46
CA LEU A 84 -13.59 -19.10 -10.10
C LEU A 84 -14.55 -17.90 -10.00
N ILE A 85 -14.21 -16.78 -10.61
CA ILE A 85 -15.06 -15.59 -10.64
C ILE A 85 -16.33 -15.86 -11.47
N ARG A 86 -16.21 -16.45 -12.67
CA ARG A 86 -17.35 -16.68 -13.56
C ARG A 86 -18.39 -17.65 -12.97
N ARG A 87 -17.93 -18.68 -12.24
CA ARG A 87 -18.80 -19.73 -11.65
C ARG A 87 -19.26 -19.39 -10.24
N GLY A 88 -18.69 -18.37 -9.63
CA GLY A 88 -19.04 -17.97 -8.28
C GLY A 88 -20.36 -17.17 -8.25
N ASN A 89 -21.02 -17.23 -7.11
CA ASN A 89 -22.25 -16.47 -6.88
C ASN A 89 -21.91 -15.20 -6.12
N TRP A 90 -21.40 -14.19 -6.84
CA TRP A 90 -20.94 -12.92 -6.29
C TRP A 90 -21.96 -11.81 -6.54
N ASP A 91 -22.17 -10.96 -5.53
CA ASP A 91 -22.95 -9.73 -5.70
C ASP A 91 -22.04 -8.61 -6.24
N VAL A 92 -20.75 -8.62 -5.90
CA VAL A 92 -19.73 -7.68 -6.39
C VAL A 92 -18.37 -8.37 -6.47
N VAL A 93 -17.59 -8.03 -7.50
CA VAL A 93 -16.16 -8.38 -7.62
C VAL A 93 -15.34 -7.11 -7.45
N HIS A 94 -14.41 -7.08 -6.49
CA HIS A 94 -13.51 -5.96 -6.28
C HIS A 94 -12.07 -6.33 -6.62
N CYS A 95 -11.53 -5.74 -7.67
CA CYS A 95 -10.16 -5.97 -8.15
C CYS A 95 -9.18 -4.99 -7.51
N GLN A 96 -8.05 -5.51 -7.03
CA GLN A 96 -6.97 -4.71 -6.42
C GLN A 96 -5.83 -4.52 -7.41
N GLY A 97 -5.73 -3.32 -7.96
CA GLY A 97 -4.78 -2.98 -9.01
C GLY A 97 -5.14 -3.55 -10.39
N TYR A 98 -4.32 -3.23 -11.40
CA TYR A 98 -4.47 -3.73 -12.78
C TYR A 98 -3.12 -4.08 -13.44
N HIS A 99 -2.03 -4.01 -12.65
CA HIS A 99 -0.67 -4.10 -13.18
C HIS A 99 -0.19 -5.53 -13.50
N THR A 100 -0.89 -6.54 -12.95
CA THR A 100 -0.66 -7.96 -13.22
C THR A 100 -1.76 -8.50 -14.13
N LEU A 101 -1.69 -9.77 -14.54
CA LEU A 101 -2.72 -10.38 -15.37
C LEU A 101 -3.93 -10.90 -14.56
N VAL A 102 -3.83 -10.97 -13.23
CA VAL A 102 -4.88 -11.51 -12.37
C VAL A 102 -6.14 -10.64 -12.35
N PRO A 103 -6.08 -9.32 -12.06
CA PRO A 103 -7.27 -8.47 -12.10
C PRO A 103 -7.94 -8.39 -13.48
N PRO A 104 -7.24 -8.25 -14.61
CA PRO A 104 -7.86 -8.30 -15.93
C PRO A 104 -8.63 -9.60 -16.23
N LEU A 105 -8.12 -10.75 -15.79
CA LEU A 105 -8.84 -12.02 -15.89
C LEU A 105 -10.13 -11.99 -15.06
N ALA A 106 -10.07 -11.47 -13.83
CA ALA A 106 -11.23 -11.36 -12.96
C ALA A 106 -12.28 -10.38 -13.52
N MET A 107 -11.87 -9.20 -13.99
CA MET A 107 -12.76 -8.23 -14.64
C MET A 107 -13.44 -8.83 -15.88
N SER A 108 -12.67 -9.54 -16.73
CA SER A 108 -13.22 -10.21 -17.91
C SER A 108 -14.22 -11.31 -17.55
N ALA A 109 -13.98 -12.05 -16.47
CA ALA A 109 -14.88 -13.08 -15.98
C ALA A 109 -16.17 -12.47 -15.41
N ALA A 110 -16.05 -11.40 -14.62
CA ALA A 110 -17.18 -10.67 -14.05
C ALA A 110 -18.09 -10.11 -15.16
N LEU A 111 -17.51 -9.48 -16.19
CA LEU A 111 -18.26 -9.02 -17.37
C LEU A 111 -19.06 -10.14 -18.06
N ARG A 112 -18.41 -11.30 -18.28
CA ARG A 112 -19.07 -12.43 -18.94
C ARG A 112 -20.15 -13.09 -18.09
N ALA A 113 -20.10 -12.88 -16.79
CA ALA A 113 -21.09 -13.39 -15.83
C ALA A 113 -22.15 -12.33 -15.46
N ASN A 114 -22.10 -11.13 -16.04
CA ASN A 114 -22.93 -9.97 -15.69
C ASN A 114 -22.86 -9.62 -14.19
N ILE A 115 -21.70 -9.81 -13.58
CA ILE A 115 -21.42 -9.42 -12.20
C ILE A 115 -20.78 -8.04 -12.20
N PRO A 116 -21.32 -7.07 -11.45
CA PRO A 116 -20.69 -5.76 -11.35
C PRO A 116 -19.31 -5.85 -10.68
N TYR A 117 -18.35 -5.07 -11.15
CA TYR A 117 -17.04 -5.03 -10.54
C TYR A 117 -16.54 -3.61 -10.29
N VAL A 118 -15.76 -3.50 -9.24
CA VAL A 118 -15.06 -2.29 -8.78
C VAL A 118 -13.57 -2.51 -8.92
N LEU A 119 -12.80 -1.47 -9.19
CA LEU A 119 -11.35 -1.51 -9.23
C LEU A 119 -10.78 -0.43 -8.31
N THR A 120 -9.88 -0.81 -7.40
CA THR A 120 -8.97 0.13 -6.72
C THR A 120 -7.63 0.14 -7.45
N PHE A 121 -7.11 1.34 -7.79
CA PHE A 121 -5.93 1.43 -8.65
C PHE A 121 -4.66 0.91 -8.00
N HIS A 122 -4.40 1.19 -6.72
CA HIS A 122 -3.13 0.89 -6.05
C HIS A 122 -1.94 1.21 -6.95
N GLY A 123 -2.01 2.35 -7.61
CA GLY A 123 -0.96 2.81 -8.51
C GLY A 123 0.38 2.77 -7.79
N GLY A 124 1.41 2.26 -8.40
CA GLY A 124 2.72 2.12 -7.76
C GLY A 124 3.84 2.25 -8.77
N GLY A 125 4.98 2.69 -8.30
CA GLY A 125 6.23 2.58 -9.02
C GLY A 125 6.65 1.12 -9.17
N HIS A 126 7.58 0.87 -10.07
CA HIS A 126 8.26 -0.41 -10.20
C HIS A 126 9.74 -0.16 -10.43
N SER A 127 10.60 -0.98 -9.85
CA SER A 127 12.06 -0.86 -10.02
C SER A 127 12.54 -1.11 -11.46
N SER A 128 11.73 -1.74 -12.30
CA SER A 128 12.06 -2.01 -13.71
C SER A 128 11.68 -0.84 -14.63
N ALA A 129 12.67 -0.21 -15.26
CA ALA A 129 12.49 0.84 -16.27
C ALA A 129 11.66 0.34 -17.48
N LEU A 130 11.87 -0.92 -17.90
CA LEU A 130 11.11 -1.53 -19.00
C LEU A 130 9.62 -1.62 -18.68
N ARG A 131 9.26 -2.05 -17.47
CA ARG A 131 7.86 -2.11 -17.03
C ARG A 131 7.21 -0.73 -16.97
N ASN A 132 7.93 0.29 -16.51
CA ASN A 132 7.44 1.66 -16.49
C ASN A 132 7.16 2.18 -17.91
N ARG A 133 7.99 1.80 -18.89
CA ARG A 133 7.81 2.15 -20.31
C ARG A 133 6.57 1.47 -20.92
N VAL A 134 6.33 0.20 -20.59
CA VAL A 134 5.21 -0.59 -21.15
C VAL A 134 3.86 -0.23 -20.51
N ARG A 135 3.83 0.41 -19.34
CA ARG A 135 2.60 0.79 -18.61
C ARG A 135 1.62 1.63 -19.43
N GLY A 136 2.12 2.52 -20.28
CA GLY A 136 1.29 3.31 -21.19
C GLY A 136 0.46 2.43 -22.13
N THR A 137 1.11 1.48 -22.77
CA THR A 137 0.48 0.50 -23.67
C THR A 137 -0.47 -0.42 -22.90
N GLN A 138 -0.06 -0.93 -21.75
CA GLN A 138 -0.91 -1.75 -20.90
C GLN A 138 -2.22 -1.04 -20.53
N ARG A 139 -2.17 0.23 -20.14
CA ARG A 139 -3.36 1.04 -19.85
C ARG A 139 -4.28 1.17 -21.06
N LYS A 140 -3.73 1.44 -22.23
CA LYS A 140 -4.51 1.53 -23.48
C LYS A 140 -5.22 0.22 -23.79
N LEU A 141 -4.53 -0.92 -23.68
CA LEU A 141 -5.10 -2.24 -23.90
C LEU A 141 -6.19 -2.60 -22.87
N LEU A 142 -6.01 -2.21 -21.61
CA LEU A 142 -6.97 -2.50 -20.54
C LEU A 142 -8.10 -1.46 -20.44
N ARG A 143 -8.00 -0.33 -21.15
CA ARG A 143 -9.02 0.73 -21.12
C ARG A 143 -10.45 0.21 -21.30
N PRO A 144 -10.78 -0.71 -22.23
CA PRO A 144 -12.14 -1.22 -22.35
C PRO A 144 -12.66 -1.92 -21.09
N LEU A 145 -11.80 -2.64 -20.37
CA LEU A 145 -12.16 -3.26 -19.10
C LEU A 145 -12.30 -2.20 -17.99
N LEU A 146 -11.36 -1.26 -17.92
CA LEU A 146 -11.39 -0.19 -16.91
C LEU A 146 -12.64 0.69 -17.06
N ALA A 147 -13.00 1.03 -18.29
CA ALA A 147 -14.18 1.84 -18.58
C ALA A 147 -15.52 1.14 -18.27
N ARG A 148 -15.54 -0.18 -18.21
CA ARG A 148 -16.72 -0.97 -17.83
C ARG A 148 -16.81 -1.29 -16.34
N ALA A 149 -15.84 -0.91 -15.53
CA ALA A 149 -15.95 -1.02 -14.07
C ALA A 149 -17.16 -0.22 -13.58
N ALA A 150 -17.99 -0.76 -12.70
CA ALA A 150 -19.10 -0.02 -12.11
C ALA A 150 -18.62 1.25 -11.41
N ARG A 151 -17.51 1.15 -10.68
CA ARG A 151 -16.79 2.28 -10.08
C ARG A 151 -15.29 2.03 -10.09
N LEU A 152 -14.53 3.12 -10.12
CA LEU A 152 -13.08 3.15 -10.02
C LEU A 152 -12.70 3.87 -8.73
N VAL A 153 -11.96 3.21 -7.86
CA VAL A 153 -11.55 3.76 -6.57
C VAL A 153 -10.12 4.28 -6.68
N ALA A 154 -9.95 5.56 -6.39
CA ALA A 154 -8.67 6.22 -6.19
C ALA A 154 -8.37 6.34 -4.70
N LEU A 155 -7.11 6.22 -4.31
CA LEU A 155 -6.65 6.32 -2.93
C LEU A 155 -6.19 7.73 -2.56
N ALA A 156 -5.88 8.56 -3.55
CA ALA A 156 -5.41 9.93 -3.38
C ALA A 156 -5.94 10.83 -4.51
N GLU A 157 -6.03 12.14 -4.24
CA GLU A 157 -6.57 13.11 -5.19
C GLU A 157 -5.81 13.14 -6.51
N PHE A 158 -4.47 13.06 -6.47
CA PHE A 158 -3.68 13.08 -7.70
C PHE A 158 -3.96 11.88 -8.62
N GLU A 159 -4.40 10.74 -8.09
CA GLU A 159 -4.80 9.58 -8.91
C GLU A 159 -6.04 9.87 -9.73
N LEU A 160 -6.96 10.67 -9.23
CA LEU A 160 -8.19 11.05 -9.93
C LEU A 160 -7.86 11.82 -11.21
N ALA A 161 -6.98 12.83 -11.12
CA ALA A 161 -6.49 13.56 -12.28
C ALA A 161 -5.66 12.64 -13.20
N LEU A 162 -4.71 11.87 -12.62
CA LEU A 162 -3.81 11.00 -13.35
C LEU A 162 -4.53 9.96 -14.21
N PHE A 163 -5.53 9.30 -13.64
CA PHE A 163 -6.26 8.22 -14.32
C PHE A 163 -7.44 8.73 -15.14
N GLY A 164 -8.15 9.77 -14.68
CA GLY A 164 -9.22 10.41 -15.43
C GLY A 164 -8.73 10.89 -16.78
N ASP A 165 -7.69 11.72 -16.79
CA ASP A 165 -7.12 12.31 -18.01
C ASP A 165 -6.49 11.24 -18.92
N ARG A 166 -5.68 10.35 -18.32
CA ARG A 166 -4.93 9.34 -19.11
C ARG A 166 -5.79 8.22 -19.69
N LEU A 167 -6.92 7.91 -19.07
CA LEU A 167 -7.83 6.87 -19.53
C LEU A 167 -9.00 7.44 -20.33
N GLY A 168 -9.26 8.74 -20.26
CA GLY A 168 -10.44 9.37 -20.83
C GLY A 168 -11.73 8.74 -20.30
N ILE A 169 -11.77 8.45 -18.99
CA ILE A 169 -12.94 7.95 -18.29
C ILE A 169 -13.53 9.10 -17.50
N PRO A 170 -14.87 9.34 -17.59
CA PRO A 170 -15.53 10.43 -16.88
C PRO A 170 -15.27 10.41 -15.37
N ARG A 171 -15.10 11.60 -14.78
CA ARG A 171 -14.77 11.80 -13.36
C ARG A 171 -15.79 11.14 -12.42
N GLU A 172 -17.05 11.12 -12.81
CA GLU A 172 -18.17 10.56 -12.05
C GLU A 172 -18.06 9.04 -11.84
N ARG A 173 -17.21 8.38 -12.61
CA ARG A 173 -16.91 6.94 -12.45
C ARG A 173 -15.92 6.69 -11.32
N PHE A 174 -15.22 7.72 -10.88
CA PHE A 174 -14.21 7.63 -9.82
C PHE A 174 -14.81 8.00 -8.47
N VAL A 175 -14.35 7.32 -7.45
CA VAL A 175 -14.64 7.61 -6.04
C VAL A 175 -13.30 7.67 -5.30
N LEU A 176 -13.11 8.68 -4.47
CA LEU A 176 -11.94 8.78 -3.60
C LEU A 176 -12.24 8.06 -2.29
N ILE A 177 -11.54 6.97 -2.03
CA ILE A 177 -11.62 6.22 -0.77
C ILE A 177 -10.19 5.95 -0.30
N PRO A 178 -9.64 6.77 0.60
CA PRO A 178 -8.29 6.61 1.08
C PRO A 178 -8.13 5.37 1.97
N ASN A 179 -6.90 4.86 2.08
CA ASN A 179 -6.56 3.83 3.05
C ASN A 179 -6.69 4.34 4.47
N GLY A 180 -6.98 3.45 5.40
CA GLY A 180 -6.84 3.74 6.82
C GLY A 180 -5.36 3.87 7.21
N ALA A 181 -5.13 4.62 8.27
CA ALA A 181 -3.81 4.87 8.85
C ALA A 181 -3.76 4.57 10.35
N ASP A 182 -4.86 4.07 10.91
CA ASP A 182 -4.95 3.76 12.33
C ASP A 182 -4.12 2.51 12.68
N LEU A 183 -3.45 2.61 13.81
CA LEU A 183 -2.72 1.55 14.48
C LEU A 183 -3.35 1.25 15.84
N PRO A 184 -3.16 0.04 16.37
CA PRO A 184 -3.53 -0.24 17.77
C PRO A 184 -2.88 0.72 18.73
N VAL A 185 -3.60 1.09 19.78
CA VAL A 185 -3.10 1.96 20.83
C VAL A 185 -1.92 1.30 21.53
N VAL A 186 -0.84 2.05 21.69
CA VAL A 186 0.32 1.64 22.49
C VAL A 186 0.18 2.24 23.89
N ASN A 187 -0.05 1.39 24.87
CA ASN A 187 -0.10 1.82 26.26
C ASN A 187 1.31 2.14 26.76
N ASN A 188 1.49 3.34 27.31
CA ASN A 188 2.77 3.80 27.86
C ASN A 188 3.94 3.69 26.84
N PRO A 189 3.88 4.39 25.67
CA PRO A 189 4.99 4.38 24.75
C PRO A 189 6.24 4.91 25.44
N PRO A 190 7.43 4.32 25.19
CA PRO A 190 8.65 4.82 25.78
C PRO A 190 8.89 6.27 25.32
N PRO A 191 9.50 7.11 26.17
CA PRO A 191 9.89 8.45 25.77
C PRO A 191 10.90 8.37 24.62
N ILE A 192 10.85 9.36 23.73
CA ILE A 192 11.84 9.45 22.65
C ILE A 192 13.18 9.88 23.24
N ASP A 193 14.19 9.06 23.02
CA ASP A 193 15.56 9.38 23.42
C ASP A 193 16.21 10.29 22.35
N SER A 194 16.36 11.56 22.71
CA SER A 194 17.03 12.55 21.84
C SER A 194 18.55 12.35 21.77
N THR A 195 19.15 11.61 22.72
CA THR A 195 20.60 11.34 22.76
C THR A 195 20.98 10.12 21.89
N ALA A 196 20.02 9.23 21.64
CA ALA A 196 20.16 8.08 20.76
C ALA A 196 18.92 7.97 19.82
N PRO A 197 18.73 8.93 18.91
CA PRO A 197 17.53 8.98 18.08
C PRO A 197 17.45 7.79 17.13
N ILE A 198 16.23 7.26 16.97
CA ILE A 198 15.93 6.21 16.00
C ILE A 198 15.18 6.83 14.82
N ILE A 199 15.76 6.75 13.64
CA ILE A 199 15.05 7.09 12.40
C ILE A 199 14.58 5.80 11.72
N ALA A 200 13.40 5.83 11.11
CA ALA A 200 12.86 4.64 10.46
C ALA A 200 12.52 4.88 8.99
N SER A 201 12.66 3.84 8.17
CA SER A 201 12.16 3.80 6.80
C SER A 201 11.39 2.52 6.58
N VAL A 202 10.08 2.63 6.33
CA VAL A 202 9.15 1.48 6.32
C VAL A 202 8.59 1.26 4.93
N GLY A 203 8.75 0.04 4.39
CA GLY A 203 8.23 -0.32 3.08
C GLY A 203 8.87 -1.56 2.50
N ARG A 204 8.35 -2.03 1.36
CA ARG A 204 8.98 -3.14 0.63
C ARG A 204 10.42 -2.78 0.27
N LEU A 205 11.33 -3.74 0.38
CA LEU A 205 12.73 -3.55 -0.02
C LEU A 205 12.85 -3.64 -1.54
N GLU A 206 12.49 -2.55 -2.19
CA GLU A 206 12.56 -2.30 -3.63
C GLU A 206 13.38 -1.04 -3.87
N ARG A 207 14.09 -0.98 -4.99
CA ARG A 207 14.96 0.16 -5.30
C ARG A 207 14.23 1.51 -5.28
N TYR A 208 13.02 1.56 -5.85
CA TYR A 208 12.23 2.79 -5.95
C TYR A 208 11.72 3.32 -4.59
N LYS A 209 11.77 2.49 -3.53
CA LYS A 209 11.40 2.91 -2.15
C LYS A 209 12.43 3.80 -1.48
N GLY A 210 13.65 3.89 -2.03
CA GLY A 210 14.62 4.89 -1.65
C GLY A 210 15.39 4.61 -0.35
N HIS A 211 15.27 3.41 0.25
CA HIS A 211 16.01 3.04 1.46
C HIS A 211 17.52 3.24 1.32
N GLN A 212 18.10 2.95 0.13
CA GLN A 212 19.50 3.15 -0.17
C GLN A 212 19.95 4.62 -0.06
N ARG A 213 19.03 5.58 -0.30
CA ARG A 213 19.33 7.02 -0.18
C ARG A 213 19.60 7.41 1.27
N LEU A 214 18.78 6.85 2.17
CA LEU A 214 18.94 7.08 3.60
C LEU A 214 20.17 6.37 4.17
N ILE A 215 20.45 5.13 3.75
CA ILE A 215 21.70 4.43 4.11
C ILE A 215 22.92 5.23 3.66
N ALA A 216 22.90 5.80 2.45
CA ALA A 216 23.99 6.63 1.94
C ALA A 216 24.22 7.91 2.76
N ALA A 217 23.19 8.42 3.44
CA ALA A 217 23.30 9.58 4.33
C ALA A 217 23.86 9.24 5.71
N MET A 218 23.87 7.95 6.13
CA MET A 218 24.28 7.54 7.48
C MET A 218 25.70 8.00 7.87
N PRO A 219 26.76 7.92 7.02
CA PRO A 219 28.08 8.41 7.40
C PRO A 219 28.10 9.90 7.79
N PHE A 220 27.26 10.72 7.15
CA PHE A 220 27.13 12.15 7.47
C PHE A 220 26.31 12.37 8.75
N LEU A 221 25.25 11.58 8.95
CA LEU A 221 24.44 11.63 10.17
C LEU A 221 25.26 11.26 11.41
N LEU A 222 26.08 10.21 11.33
CA LEU A 222 26.87 9.71 12.45
C LEU A 222 28.01 10.65 12.89
N LYS A 223 28.46 11.58 12.04
CA LYS A 223 29.39 12.64 12.44
C LYS A 223 28.82 13.59 13.46
N GLU A 224 27.51 13.91 13.31
CA GLU A 224 26.80 14.88 14.17
C GLU A 224 26.03 14.17 15.30
N GLN A 225 25.57 12.94 15.07
CA GLN A 225 24.78 12.13 16.01
C GLN A 225 25.37 10.71 16.08
N PRO A 226 26.46 10.48 16.81
CA PRO A 226 27.15 9.18 16.84
C PRO A 226 26.29 8.00 17.32
N ASN A 227 25.25 8.26 18.14
CA ASN A 227 24.36 7.23 18.67
C ASN A 227 23.09 7.01 17.82
N LEU A 228 22.95 7.71 16.68
CA LEU A 228 21.79 7.58 15.83
C LEU A 228 21.69 6.16 15.27
N ARG A 229 20.48 5.62 15.23
CA ARG A 229 20.17 4.33 14.63
C ARG A 229 19.16 4.48 13.50
N LEU A 230 19.33 3.69 12.46
CA LEU A 230 18.39 3.56 11.35
C LEU A 230 17.75 2.18 11.39
N TRP A 231 16.43 2.16 11.49
CA TRP A 231 15.63 0.95 11.29
C TRP A 231 14.98 0.97 9.90
N ILE A 232 15.30 -0.04 9.08
CA ILE A 232 14.62 -0.28 7.79
C ILE A 232 13.66 -1.45 7.98
N ALA A 233 12.36 -1.16 7.93
CA ALA A 233 11.30 -2.13 8.17
C ALA A 233 10.70 -2.65 6.87
N GLY A 234 11.00 -3.88 6.52
CA GLY A 234 10.42 -4.50 5.34
C GLY A 234 11.16 -5.74 4.87
N SER A 235 10.68 -6.30 3.77
CA SER A 235 11.31 -7.39 3.03
C SER A 235 11.17 -7.16 1.53
N GLY A 236 12.05 -7.73 0.73
CA GLY A 236 11.96 -7.61 -0.71
C GLY A 236 13.26 -7.96 -1.45
N PRO A 237 13.22 -7.99 -2.80
CA PRO A 237 14.33 -8.46 -3.62
C PRO A 237 15.57 -7.55 -3.56
N TYR A 238 15.45 -6.34 -3.03
CA TYR A 238 16.56 -5.38 -2.94
C TYR A 238 17.34 -5.48 -1.61
N GLU A 239 16.98 -6.42 -0.72
CA GLU A 239 17.57 -6.55 0.62
C GLU A 239 19.08 -6.81 0.58
N SER A 240 19.55 -7.75 -0.25
CA SER A 240 20.98 -8.03 -0.38
C SER A 240 21.78 -6.78 -0.75
N HIS A 241 21.29 -6.01 -1.72
CA HIS A 241 21.93 -4.76 -2.12
C HIS A 241 21.99 -3.73 -0.99
N LEU A 242 20.95 -3.63 -0.17
CA LEU A 242 20.95 -2.71 0.99
C LEU A 242 21.95 -3.16 2.04
N ARG A 243 22.06 -4.46 2.35
CA ARG A 243 23.05 -5.01 3.28
C ARG A 243 24.47 -4.81 2.76
N ASP A 244 24.71 -5.02 1.47
CA ASP A 244 26.01 -4.75 0.84
C ASP A 244 26.38 -3.26 0.94
N LEU A 245 25.41 -2.36 0.78
CA LEU A 245 25.63 -0.91 0.93
C LEU A 245 25.99 -0.53 2.36
N VAL A 246 25.27 -1.10 3.35
CA VAL A 246 25.56 -0.93 4.79
C VAL A 246 26.99 -1.33 5.11
N ASN A 247 27.44 -2.49 4.61
CA ASN A 247 28.79 -2.99 4.83
C ASN A 247 29.86 -2.11 4.15
N ARG A 248 29.63 -1.70 2.89
CA ARG A 248 30.56 -0.81 2.16
C ARG A 248 30.76 0.54 2.83
N LEU A 249 29.70 1.06 3.49
CA LEU A 249 29.76 2.34 4.19
C LEU A 249 30.20 2.21 5.66
N SER A 250 30.48 0.98 6.12
CA SER A 250 30.90 0.68 7.51
C SER A 250 29.93 1.22 8.57
N VAL A 251 28.60 1.10 8.32
CA VAL A 251 27.53 1.58 9.21
C VAL A 251 26.69 0.43 9.78
N ALA A 252 27.20 -0.81 9.77
CA ALA A 252 26.45 -1.99 10.18
C ALA A 252 25.95 -1.94 11.63
N ASP A 253 26.71 -1.36 12.55
CA ASP A 253 26.35 -1.25 13.96
C ASP A 253 25.20 -0.25 14.22
N HIS A 254 24.86 0.58 13.20
CA HIS A 254 23.85 1.64 13.28
C HIS A 254 22.62 1.39 12.40
N VAL A 255 22.63 0.34 11.55
CA VAL A 255 21.54 0.07 10.59
C VAL A 255 20.95 -1.32 10.84
N ASP A 256 19.71 -1.35 11.25
CA ASP A 256 18.93 -2.58 11.43
C ASP A 256 17.95 -2.76 10.26
N ILE A 257 18.15 -3.82 9.46
CA ILE A 257 17.22 -4.19 8.38
C ILE A 257 16.46 -5.44 8.81
N ARG A 258 15.23 -5.25 9.26
CA ARG A 258 14.34 -6.32 9.72
C ARG A 258 12.88 -6.02 9.40
N SER A 259 12.11 -7.06 9.14
CA SER A 259 10.65 -6.96 8.95
C SER A 259 9.90 -7.18 10.27
N ILE A 260 8.74 -6.56 10.39
CA ILE A 260 7.72 -6.97 11.36
C ILE A 260 6.93 -8.14 10.75
N PRO A 261 6.56 -9.15 11.54
CA PRO A 261 5.72 -10.25 11.06
C PRO A 261 4.45 -9.74 10.38
N ALA A 262 4.06 -10.41 9.29
CA ALA A 262 2.91 -10.02 8.50
C ALA A 262 1.65 -9.93 9.37
N GLY A 263 1.00 -8.78 9.37
CA GLY A 263 -0.24 -8.56 10.10
C GLY A 263 -0.11 -8.25 11.59
N ASP A 264 1.09 -8.28 12.17
CA ASP A 264 1.29 -7.87 13.56
C ASP A 264 1.29 -6.34 13.68
N ARG A 265 0.06 -5.79 13.74
CA ARG A 265 -0.16 -4.35 13.83
C ARG A 265 0.24 -3.78 15.19
N HIS A 266 0.18 -4.61 16.27
CA HIS A 266 0.63 -4.20 17.60
C HIS A 266 2.15 -4.03 17.64
N ALA A 267 2.91 -4.98 17.10
CA ALA A 267 4.36 -4.85 16.97
C ALA A 267 4.76 -3.64 16.11
N MET A 268 4.05 -3.38 14.99
CA MET A 268 4.29 -2.20 14.17
C MET A 268 4.05 -0.91 14.95
N ALA A 269 2.92 -0.82 15.67
CA ALA A 269 2.61 0.34 16.51
C ALA A 269 3.68 0.55 17.60
N ALA A 270 4.09 -0.54 18.27
CA ALA A 270 5.11 -0.49 19.31
C ALA A 270 6.47 -0.01 18.79
N GLU A 271 6.90 -0.50 17.61
CA GLU A 271 8.16 -0.06 17.02
C GLU A 271 8.09 1.38 16.48
N LEU A 272 7.02 1.75 15.79
CA LEU A 272 6.84 3.13 15.32
C LEU A 272 6.67 4.14 16.48
N SER A 273 6.21 3.71 17.64
CA SER A 273 6.12 4.61 18.80
C SER A 273 7.48 4.99 19.40
N LYS A 274 8.56 4.26 19.08
CA LYS A 274 9.93 4.51 19.56
C LYS A 274 10.72 5.45 18.67
N ILE A 275 10.30 5.66 17.41
CA ILE A 275 11.10 6.42 16.44
C ILE A 275 11.03 7.92 16.70
N SER A 276 12.14 8.60 16.43
CA SER A 276 12.23 10.07 16.47
C SER A 276 11.75 10.70 15.17
N LEU A 277 11.92 10.00 14.03
CA LEU A 277 11.58 10.49 12.69
C LEU A 277 11.30 9.34 11.73
N LEU A 278 10.24 9.46 10.94
CA LEU A 278 10.00 8.59 9.80
C LEU A 278 10.55 9.23 8.53
N VAL A 279 11.32 8.47 7.75
CA VAL A 279 11.93 8.95 6.50
C VAL A 279 11.53 8.05 5.34
N LEU A 280 10.90 8.62 4.31
CA LEU A 280 10.50 7.86 3.13
C LEU A 280 10.90 8.61 1.85
N LEU A 281 11.97 8.15 1.18
CA LEU A 281 12.57 8.77 0.01
C LEU A 281 12.21 8.04 -1.29
N SER A 282 10.95 7.63 -1.41
CA SER A 282 10.43 6.86 -2.55
C SER A 282 10.34 7.72 -3.81
N GLU A 283 10.62 7.11 -4.97
CA GLU A 283 10.43 7.73 -6.29
C GLU A 283 8.93 7.92 -6.62
N TYR A 284 8.07 7.15 -5.99
CA TYR A 284 6.63 7.17 -6.19
C TYR A 284 5.89 6.47 -5.05
N GLU A 285 4.81 7.08 -4.58
CA GLU A 285 3.81 6.48 -3.70
C GLU A 285 2.41 6.84 -4.20
N THR A 286 1.43 5.99 -3.90
CA THR A 286 0.01 6.35 -4.10
C THR A 286 -0.52 7.00 -2.85
N GLN A 287 -0.51 6.23 -1.78
CA GLN A 287 -0.81 6.70 -0.44
C GLN A 287 0.17 6.00 0.50
N PRO A 288 1.10 6.73 1.12
CA PRO A 288 2.18 6.15 1.91
C PRO A 288 1.66 5.74 3.30
N ILE A 289 1.04 4.57 3.41
CA ILE A 289 0.42 4.06 4.66
C ILE A 289 1.37 4.21 5.84
N ALA A 290 2.64 3.81 5.69
CA ALA A 290 3.61 3.87 6.78
C ALA A 290 3.86 5.31 7.28
N VAL A 291 3.85 6.32 6.39
CA VAL A 291 3.98 7.72 6.80
C VAL A 291 2.74 8.16 7.56
N LEU A 292 1.56 7.83 7.06
CA LEU A 292 0.29 8.16 7.73
C LEU A 292 0.20 7.48 9.11
N GLU A 293 0.66 6.23 9.23
CA GLU A 293 0.76 5.50 10.51
C GLU A 293 1.71 6.19 11.49
N GLY A 294 2.88 6.65 11.03
CA GLY A 294 3.80 7.45 11.83
C GLY A 294 3.16 8.75 12.32
N LEU A 295 2.49 9.48 11.42
CA LEU A 295 1.77 10.70 11.74
C LEU A 295 0.64 10.47 12.74
N SER A 296 -0.10 9.35 12.64
CA SER A 296 -1.16 8.99 13.60
C SER A 296 -0.64 8.76 15.02
N LEU A 297 0.64 8.38 15.13
CA LEU A 297 1.35 8.23 16.42
C LEU A 297 2.10 9.51 16.85
N GLY A 298 1.87 10.63 16.17
CA GLY A 298 2.54 11.89 16.47
C GLY A 298 4.01 11.95 16.05
N ARG A 299 4.46 11.06 15.15
CA ARG A 299 5.86 11.05 14.70
C ARG A 299 6.04 12.02 13.54
N PRO A 300 7.09 12.86 13.55
CA PRO A 300 7.42 13.71 12.41
C PRO A 300 7.85 12.88 11.21
N ALA A 301 7.69 13.43 9.99
CA ALA A 301 8.05 12.75 8.77
C ALA A 301 8.91 13.64 7.85
N LEU A 302 9.89 13.01 7.18
CA LEU A 302 10.65 13.57 6.07
C LEU A 302 10.44 12.70 4.84
N VAL A 303 10.01 13.30 3.74
CA VAL A 303 9.64 12.57 2.54
C VAL A 303 10.36 13.10 1.30
N ALA A 304 10.44 12.32 0.23
CA ALA A 304 10.85 12.85 -1.06
C ALA A 304 9.72 13.70 -1.66
N ASP A 305 10.08 14.75 -2.39
CA ASP A 305 9.12 15.53 -3.17
C ASP A 305 8.76 14.79 -4.47
N THR A 306 7.87 13.81 -4.34
CA THR A 306 7.44 12.92 -5.40
C THR A 306 5.93 12.67 -5.32
N PRO A 307 5.27 12.20 -6.40
CA PRO A 307 3.84 11.95 -6.40
C PRO A 307 3.39 11.08 -5.22
N GLY A 308 2.33 11.50 -4.55
CA GLY A 308 1.77 10.89 -3.35
C GLY A 308 2.45 11.29 -2.03
N LEU A 309 3.72 11.67 -2.06
CA LEU A 309 4.46 12.17 -0.88
C LEU A 309 4.40 13.70 -0.78
N SER A 310 4.56 14.41 -1.89
CA SER A 310 4.47 15.87 -1.96
C SER A 310 3.13 16.42 -1.43
N GLU A 311 2.05 15.66 -1.58
CA GLU A 311 0.74 16.05 -1.02
C GLU A 311 0.78 16.20 0.50
N LEU A 312 1.52 15.34 1.21
CA LEU A 312 1.70 15.46 2.66
C LEU A 312 2.50 16.72 3.04
N ALA A 313 3.53 17.03 2.26
CA ALA A 313 4.33 18.24 2.49
C ALA A 313 3.51 19.52 2.22
N HIS A 314 2.73 19.56 1.14
CA HIS A 314 1.83 20.69 0.84
C HIS A 314 0.76 20.89 1.92
N ARG A 315 0.33 19.83 2.58
CA ARG A 315 -0.60 19.89 3.72
C ARG A 315 0.07 20.27 5.05
N GLY A 316 1.38 20.50 5.06
CA GLY A 316 2.13 20.80 6.29
C GLY A 316 2.26 19.61 7.25
N LEU A 317 2.11 18.37 6.77
CA LEU A 317 2.18 17.17 7.59
C LEU A 317 3.56 16.50 7.56
N ALA A 318 4.41 16.86 6.61
CA ALA A 318 5.78 16.36 6.49
C ALA A 318 6.70 17.45 5.91
N ARG A 319 7.99 17.40 6.20
CA ARG A 319 8.98 18.15 5.38
C ARG A 319 9.38 17.29 4.19
N SER A 320 9.74 17.94 3.08
CA SER A 320 10.17 17.22 1.88
C SER A 320 11.56 17.66 1.41
N VAL A 321 12.20 16.76 0.65
CA VAL A 321 13.44 17.03 -0.08
C VAL A 321 13.27 16.61 -1.54
N PRO A 322 13.87 17.33 -2.50
CA PRO A 322 13.90 16.88 -3.89
C PRO A 322 14.43 15.46 -4.04
N LEU A 323 13.92 14.72 -5.03
CA LEU A 323 14.30 13.31 -5.23
C LEU A 323 15.78 13.12 -5.57
N ASP A 324 16.41 14.09 -6.20
CA ASP A 324 17.83 14.11 -6.59
C ASP A 324 18.76 14.63 -5.50
N THR A 325 18.24 14.93 -4.31
CA THR A 325 19.03 15.38 -3.14
C THR A 325 20.14 14.38 -2.81
N GLY A 326 21.35 14.88 -2.70
CA GLY A 326 22.54 14.08 -2.36
C GLY A 326 22.55 13.65 -0.87
N PRO A 327 23.39 12.64 -0.53
CA PRO A 327 23.43 12.06 0.81
C PRO A 327 23.69 13.05 1.94
N GLU A 328 24.59 14.00 1.75
CA GLU A 328 24.92 15.03 2.75
C GLU A 328 23.73 15.98 3.01
N ALA A 329 23.05 16.41 1.95
CA ALA A 329 21.88 17.25 2.08
C ALA A 329 20.68 16.51 2.67
N ILE A 330 20.52 15.19 2.39
CA ILE A 330 19.57 14.32 3.10
C ILE A 330 19.89 14.29 4.59
N ALA A 331 21.17 14.10 4.95
CA ALA A 331 21.58 14.10 6.35
C ALA A 331 21.26 15.43 7.03
N ALA A 332 21.55 16.58 6.39
CA ALA A 332 21.22 17.90 6.91
C ALA A 332 19.71 18.06 7.14
N ALA A 333 18.87 17.59 6.23
CA ALA A 333 17.40 17.61 6.36
C ALA A 333 16.90 16.74 7.53
N VAL A 334 17.46 15.54 7.69
CA VAL A 334 17.17 14.64 8.83
C VAL A 334 17.56 15.30 10.15
N LEU A 335 18.79 15.84 10.26
CA LEU A 335 19.26 16.53 11.47
C LEU A 335 18.42 17.78 11.76
N GLY A 336 17.99 18.51 10.74
CA GLY A 336 17.06 19.62 10.87
C GLY A 336 15.72 19.19 11.49
N GLN A 337 15.17 18.06 11.04
CA GLN A 337 13.95 17.49 11.60
C GLN A 337 14.12 16.93 13.01
N LEU A 338 15.31 16.41 13.37
CA LEU A 338 15.56 15.94 14.73
C LEU A 338 15.71 17.09 15.72
N ARG A 339 16.27 18.25 15.29
CA ARG A 339 16.44 19.44 16.13
C ARG A 339 15.16 20.27 16.25
N ASP A 340 14.42 20.40 15.18
CA ASP A 340 13.18 21.19 15.08
C ASP A 340 12.13 20.37 14.31
N PRO A 341 11.45 19.41 14.98
CA PRO A 341 10.52 18.51 14.34
C PRO A 341 9.23 19.21 13.92
N LEU A 342 8.84 19.05 12.65
CA LEU A 342 7.49 19.36 12.21
C LEU A 342 6.56 18.26 12.73
N LEU A 343 5.95 18.46 13.89
CA LEU A 343 5.01 17.54 14.47
C LEU A 343 3.64 17.65 13.78
N PRO A 344 2.93 16.53 13.57
CA PRO A 344 1.56 16.60 13.10
C PRO A 344 0.66 17.29 14.15
N PRO A 345 -0.40 18.01 13.70
CA PRO A 345 -1.38 18.58 14.61
C PRO A 345 -1.96 17.52 15.56
N ARG A 346 -2.18 17.88 16.83
CA ARG A 346 -2.73 16.94 17.85
C ARG A 346 -4.15 16.46 17.52
N ASP A 347 -4.89 17.26 16.80
CA ASP A 347 -6.26 16.99 16.33
C ASP A 347 -6.30 16.46 14.89
N LEU A 348 -5.16 16.04 14.34
CA LEU A 348 -5.06 15.49 12.98
C LEU A 348 -5.98 14.27 12.85
N LYS A 349 -6.99 14.43 12.00
CA LYS A 349 -7.90 13.33 11.64
C LYS A 349 -7.39 12.69 10.35
N LEU A 350 -6.89 11.49 10.47
CA LEU A 350 -6.57 10.63 9.33
C LEU A 350 -7.70 9.61 9.14
N PRO A 351 -7.96 9.16 7.90
CA PRO A 351 -8.90 8.09 7.65
C PRO A 351 -8.54 6.84 8.44
N THR A 352 -9.54 6.18 9.01
CA THR A 352 -9.36 4.88 9.66
C THR A 352 -9.65 3.73 8.69
N TRP A 353 -9.15 2.53 9.00
CA TRP A 353 -9.51 1.34 8.25
C TRP A 353 -11.01 1.02 8.34
N GLN A 354 -11.65 1.45 9.43
CA GLN A 354 -13.09 1.34 9.58
C GLN A 354 -13.82 2.26 8.58
N ASP A 355 -13.39 3.53 8.47
CA ASP A 355 -13.96 4.48 7.50
C ASP A 355 -13.78 3.97 6.06
N CYS A 356 -12.59 3.44 5.73
CA CYS A 356 -12.30 2.86 4.43
C CYS A 356 -13.25 1.69 4.11
N ALA A 357 -13.44 0.77 5.06
CA ALA A 357 -14.31 -0.38 4.89
C ALA A 357 -15.79 0.03 4.76
N GLU A 358 -16.28 1.00 5.54
CA GLU A 358 -17.66 1.50 5.48
C GLU A 358 -17.94 2.22 4.17
N GLN A 359 -17.02 3.04 3.66
CA GLN A 359 -17.16 3.70 2.37
C GLN A 359 -17.19 2.68 1.22
N LEU A 360 -16.31 1.67 1.25
CA LEU A 360 -16.32 0.58 0.27
C LEU A 360 -17.62 -0.24 0.36
N LEU A 361 -18.10 -0.53 1.56
CA LEU A 361 -19.35 -1.26 1.74
C LEU A 361 -20.55 -0.48 1.20
N THR A 362 -20.58 0.83 1.42
CA THR A 362 -21.62 1.70 0.85
C THR A 362 -21.55 1.69 -0.68
N LEU A 363 -20.34 1.72 -1.25
CA LEU A 363 -20.12 1.61 -2.69
C LEU A 363 -20.60 0.26 -3.24
N TYR A 364 -20.35 -0.84 -2.53
CA TYR A 364 -20.80 -2.18 -2.96
C TYR A 364 -22.32 -2.33 -2.90
N ASP A 365 -22.95 -1.77 -1.88
CA ASP A 365 -24.42 -1.73 -1.78
C ASP A 365 -25.04 -0.98 -2.96
N ASP A 366 -24.49 0.17 -3.35
CA ASP A 366 -24.94 0.94 -4.51
C ASP A 366 -24.75 0.16 -5.81
N VAL A 367 -23.56 -0.38 -6.03
CA VAL A 367 -23.20 -1.13 -7.24
C VAL A 367 -24.02 -2.42 -7.38
N ALA A 368 -24.31 -3.12 -6.28
CA ALA A 368 -25.12 -4.34 -6.30
C ALA A 368 -26.62 -4.09 -6.56
N ARG A 369 -27.14 -2.91 -6.19
CA ARG A 369 -28.52 -2.52 -6.45
C ARG A 369 -28.74 -1.97 -7.86
N HIS A 370 -27.73 -1.29 -8.38
CA HIS A 370 -27.76 -0.65 -9.68
C HIS A 370 -26.64 -1.21 -10.56
N PRO A 371 -26.70 -2.50 -10.94
CA PRO A 371 -25.72 -3.03 -11.86
C PRO A 371 -25.77 -2.16 -13.12
N ALA A 372 -24.71 -1.35 -13.35
CA ALA A 372 -24.64 -0.53 -14.54
C ALA A 372 -24.85 -1.45 -15.75
N CYS A 373 -25.91 -1.21 -16.51
CA CYS A 373 -26.10 -1.87 -17.80
C CYS A 373 -24.80 -1.70 -18.57
N ALA A 374 -24.12 -2.80 -18.87
CA ALA A 374 -22.96 -2.84 -19.77
C ALA A 374 -23.49 -2.58 -21.20
N SER A 375 -23.81 -1.28 -21.47
CA SER A 375 -24.08 -0.82 -22.83
C SER A 375 -22.76 -0.54 -23.54
#